data_bbece33e233bfabff13cbbf8be6a8b64
#
_entry.id   bbece33e233bfabff13cbbf8be6a8b64
#
_cell.length_a   1.000
_cell.length_b   1.000
_cell.length_c   1.000
_cell.angle_alpha   90.00
_cell.angle_beta   90.00
_cell.angle_gamma   90.00
#
_symmetry.space_group_name_H-M   'P 1'
#
loop_
_entity.id
_entity.type
_entity.pdbx_description
1 polymer ?
#
loop_
_entity_poly.entity_id
_entity_poly.type
_entity_poly.pdbx_seq_one_letter_code
_entity_poly.pdbx_strand_id
1 'polypeptide(L)' 'METLSNIVKDLRTERDLSQGKLAELVGVTRQTIISLEKGSYIPSLLLAMKISEVLEAPIEEIFKKESM' A
#
# COMPACT_ATOMS: atom_id res chain seq x y z
N MET A 1 -4.25 -7.23 20.28
CA MET A 1 -4.12 -6.06 19.41
C MET A 1 -4.12 -6.51 17.94
N GLU A 2 -4.77 -5.75 17.10
CA GLU A 2 -4.82 -6.05 15.68
C GLU A 2 -3.88 -5.15 14.91
N THR A 3 -3.23 -5.70 13.90
CA THR A 3 -2.36 -4.94 13.01
C THR A 3 -2.77 -5.20 11.56
N LEU A 4 -2.21 -4.41 10.67
CA LEU A 4 -2.45 -4.55 9.24
C LEU A 4 -1.13 -4.84 8.55
N SER A 5 -1.06 -5.94 7.81
CA SER A 5 0.09 -6.23 6.97
C SER A 5 -0.28 -6.00 5.51
N ASN A 6 0.70 -5.83 4.65
CA ASN A 6 0.43 -5.61 3.23
C ASN A 6 1.55 -6.15 2.35
N ILE A 7 1.23 -6.32 1.06
CA ILE A 7 2.18 -6.75 0.05
C ILE A 7 2.37 -5.68 -1.03
N VAL A 8 2.18 -4.42 -0.64
CA VAL A 8 2.31 -3.28 -1.59
C VAL A 8 3.67 -3.29 -2.28
N LYS A 9 4.74 -3.49 -1.52
CA LYS A 9 6.09 -3.50 -2.08
C LYS A 9 6.25 -4.57 -3.15
N ASP A 10 5.76 -5.78 -2.88
CA ASP A 10 5.87 -6.89 -3.83
C ASP A 10 5.13 -6.58 -5.12
N LEU A 11 3.88 -6.13 -5.01
CA LEU A 11 3.07 -5.82 -6.18
C LEU A 11 3.62 -4.62 -6.95
N ARG A 12 4.14 -3.63 -6.22
CA ARG A 12 4.75 -2.46 -6.83
C ARG A 12 5.98 -2.84 -7.66
N THR A 13 6.85 -3.67 -7.08
CA THR A 13 8.07 -4.11 -7.78
C THR A 13 7.75 -4.98 -8.99
N GLU A 14 6.74 -5.80 -8.91
CA GLU A 14 6.30 -6.60 -10.06
C GLU A 14 5.88 -5.72 -11.25
N ARG A 15 5.45 -4.49 -10.97
CA ARG A 15 5.02 -3.54 -11.99
C ARG A 15 6.08 -2.51 -12.33
N ASP A 16 7.31 -2.72 -11.85
CA ASP A 16 8.42 -1.79 -12.06
C ASP A 16 8.12 -0.36 -11.61
N LEU A 17 7.35 -0.21 -10.54
CA LEU A 17 7.04 1.09 -9.96
C LEU A 17 7.94 1.39 -8.79
N SER A 18 8.56 2.57 -8.80
CA SER A 18 9.30 3.05 -7.64
C SER A 18 8.33 3.51 -6.56
N GLN A 19 8.82 3.65 -5.33
CA GLN A 19 8.01 4.21 -4.25
C GLN A 19 7.51 5.61 -4.60
N GLY A 20 8.39 6.42 -5.18
CA GLY A 20 8.03 7.78 -5.59
C GLY A 20 6.97 7.79 -6.68
N LYS A 21 7.07 6.87 -7.64
CA LYS A 21 6.09 6.81 -8.73
C LYS A 21 4.72 6.37 -8.21
N LEU A 22 4.69 5.37 -7.34
CA LEU A 22 3.42 4.96 -6.74
C LEU A 22 2.82 6.11 -5.94
N ALA A 23 3.64 6.80 -5.14
CA ALA A 23 3.18 7.95 -4.36
C ALA A 23 2.53 9.00 -5.25
N GLU A 24 3.19 9.31 -6.38
CA GLU A 24 2.66 10.27 -7.35
C GLU A 24 1.31 9.83 -7.90
N LEU A 25 1.20 8.57 -8.28
CA LEU A 25 -0.03 8.04 -8.88
C LEU A 25 -1.22 8.04 -7.91
N VAL A 26 -0.97 7.85 -6.63
CA VAL A 26 -2.06 7.82 -5.63
C VAL A 26 -2.18 9.11 -4.83
N GLY A 27 -1.35 10.12 -5.14
CA GLY A 27 -1.50 11.46 -4.57
C GLY A 27 -1.00 11.65 -3.15
N VAL A 28 0.06 10.93 -2.77
CA VAL A 28 0.67 11.08 -1.45
C VAL A 28 2.18 11.29 -1.60
N THR A 29 2.87 11.51 -0.50
CA THR A 29 4.33 11.65 -0.54
C THR A 29 5.01 10.29 -0.57
N ARG A 30 6.25 10.27 -1.04
CA ARG A 30 7.06 9.04 -1.03
C ARG A 30 7.20 8.49 0.38
N GLN A 31 7.37 9.39 1.37
CA GLN A 31 7.51 8.97 2.76
C GLN A 31 6.27 8.21 3.25
N THR A 32 5.08 8.60 2.79
CA THR A 32 3.85 7.90 3.14
C THR A 32 3.90 6.45 2.63
N ILE A 33 4.37 6.25 1.40
CA ILE A 33 4.49 4.90 0.84
C ILE A 33 5.54 4.09 1.61
N ILE A 34 6.68 4.71 1.95
CA ILE A 34 7.71 4.05 2.75
C ILE A 34 7.13 3.55 4.07
N SER A 35 6.45 4.43 4.79
CA SER A 35 5.86 4.08 6.09
C SER A 35 4.76 3.01 5.95
N LEU A 36 3.97 3.10 4.90
CA LEU A 36 2.92 2.12 4.63
C LEU A 36 3.51 0.74 4.36
N GLU A 37 4.54 0.66 3.55
CA GLU A 37 5.18 -0.62 3.23
C GLU A 37 5.85 -1.26 4.44
N LYS A 38 6.29 -0.45 5.39
CA LYS A 38 6.87 -0.95 6.64
C LYS A 38 5.81 -1.39 7.65
N GLY A 39 4.55 -1.08 7.40
CA GLY A 39 3.47 -1.39 8.33
C GLY A 39 3.31 -0.38 9.46
N SER A 40 4.01 0.75 9.40
CA SER A 40 3.93 1.78 10.43
C SER A 40 2.91 2.87 10.12
N TYR A 41 2.19 2.75 9.02
CA TYR A 41 1.15 3.69 8.63
C TYR A 41 -0.03 2.92 8.06
N ILE A 42 -1.20 3.12 8.66
CA ILE A 42 -2.44 2.49 8.18
C ILE A 42 -3.12 3.48 7.23
N PRO A 43 -3.31 3.11 5.96
CA PRO A 43 -3.88 4.04 4.99
C PRO A 43 -5.37 4.27 5.24
N SER A 44 -5.84 5.44 4.79
CA SER A 44 -7.28 5.69 4.73
C SER A 44 -7.90 4.72 3.71
N LEU A 45 -9.21 4.54 3.80
CA LEU A 45 -9.90 3.70 2.82
C LEU A 45 -9.72 4.24 1.41
N LEU A 46 -9.78 5.56 1.25
CA LEU A 46 -9.59 6.18 -0.06
C LEU A 46 -8.22 5.86 -0.64
N LEU A 47 -7.16 5.99 0.17
CA LEU A 47 -5.80 5.68 -0.28
C LEU A 47 -5.68 4.19 -0.64
N ALA A 48 -6.26 3.31 0.18
CA ALA A 48 -6.23 1.87 -0.09
C ALA A 48 -6.92 1.56 -1.42
N MET A 49 -8.04 2.21 -1.72
CA MET A 49 -8.75 2.02 -2.98
C MET A 49 -7.93 2.49 -4.17
N LYS A 50 -7.24 3.62 -4.03
CA LYS A 50 -6.37 4.13 -5.09
C LYS A 50 -5.19 3.19 -5.34
N ILE A 51 -4.60 2.66 -4.29
CA ILE A 51 -3.50 1.69 -4.40
C ILE A 51 -4.01 0.42 -5.11
N SER A 52 -5.19 -0.05 -4.72
CA SER A 52 -5.81 -1.21 -5.35
C SER A 52 -5.98 -1.01 -6.87
N GLU A 53 -6.42 0.17 -7.27
CA GLU A 53 -6.60 0.47 -8.69
C GLU A 53 -5.27 0.47 -9.45
N VAL A 54 -4.25 1.10 -8.89
CA VAL A 54 -2.93 1.18 -9.54
C VAL A 54 -2.28 -0.19 -9.62
N LEU A 55 -2.36 -0.98 -8.57
CA LEU A 55 -1.75 -2.30 -8.51
C LEU A 55 -2.61 -3.39 -9.13
N GLU A 56 -3.84 -3.06 -9.52
CA GLU A 56 -4.78 -3.98 -10.16
C GLU A 56 -5.00 -5.26 -9.34
N ALA A 57 -5.17 -5.09 -8.04
CA ALA A 57 -5.42 -6.19 -7.13
C ALA A 57 -6.46 -5.76 -6.09
N PRO A 58 -7.31 -6.68 -5.63
CA PRO A 58 -8.31 -6.33 -4.62
C PRO A 58 -7.66 -5.91 -3.31
N ILE A 59 -8.32 -5.00 -2.59
CA ILE A 59 -7.82 -4.53 -1.30
C ILE A 59 -7.53 -5.69 -0.36
N GLU A 60 -8.40 -6.69 -0.34
CA GLU A 60 -8.28 -7.84 0.57
C GLU A 60 -7.07 -8.72 0.26
N GLU A 61 -6.53 -8.65 -0.94
CA GLU A 61 -5.30 -9.35 -1.28
C GLU A 61 -4.07 -8.53 -0.89
N ILE A 62 -4.19 -7.20 -0.99
CA ILE A 62 -3.08 -6.30 -0.69
C ILE A 62 -2.88 -6.14 0.80
N PHE A 63 -3.98 -5.95 1.54
CA PHE A 63 -3.95 -5.68 2.97
C PHE A 63 -4.61 -6.80 3.74
N LYS A 64 -3.95 -7.25 4.81
CA LYS A 64 -4.47 -8.31 5.66
C LYS A 64 -4.49 -7.86 7.11
N LYS A 65 -5.61 -8.12 7.77
CA LYS A 65 -5.73 -7.86 9.19
C LYS A 65 -5.12 -9.02 9.95
N GLU A 66 -4.25 -8.72 10.89
CA GLU A 66 -3.62 -9.73 11.72
C GLU A 66 -3.90 -9.45 13.18
N SER A 67 -4.25 -10.48 13.93
CA SER A 67 -4.51 -10.39 15.35
C SER A 67 -3.31 -10.93 16.12
N MET A 68 -2.99 -10.26 17.20
CA MET A 68 -1.89 -10.67 18.07
C MET A 68 -2.42 -11.04 19.44
#